data_5d53a31ae40d6f0c93c4e3fb0223408d
#
_entry.id   5d53a31ae40d6f0c93c4e3fb0223408d
#
_cell.length_a   1.000
_cell.length_b   1.000
_cell.length_c   1.000
_cell.angle_alpha   90.00
_cell.angle_beta   90.00
_cell.angle_gamma   90.00
#
_symmetry.space_group_name_H-M   'P 1'
#
loop_
_entity.id
_entity.type
_entity.pdbx_description
1 polymer ?
#
loop_
_entity_poly.entity_id
_entity_poly.type
_entity_poly.pdbx_seq_one_letter_code
_entity_poly.pdbx_strand_id
1 'polypeptide(L)'
;MSRFIVVVGFLVLATSWGSPAYSAPKAANGVAALAMSITQEASEEQRIADILERYAPLANYLSAAAGAEVKIGYSRNMTVELQRTRTASVDILVGPAHIIGSALRYGYEPLATFSGSEKMVFVVPEESAIKSLEDAKGKRLALPSSDSLAAYLALGEFNSKGFQLKSYFQQTRNYSSHDVALYALGMGAVDVAVAEYRVAEKWLSKNKGRVIQETKSVPSSGIALNATLDKAVRQKIRDALLSPNPKRMPLAQLTSVGIVEIKAATEDDYRYVSTLGYFTPTVLSGIKIVGAEEVQGLMSKGVPFYDVRIDKEYKEKHIKGALSLPYVEKSKKEIGYDATQDEFKLAETVKDKDAQLIFACNGGECWKSYKASVWAQKLGYRSVYWFRGGFPEWKAKNLPME
;
A
#
# COMPACT_ATOMS: atom_id res chain seq x y z
N MET A 1 -51.29 37.43 30.26
CA MET A 1 -51.10 36.57 29.06
C MET A 1 -49.67 36.01 29.10
N SER A 2 -49.54 34.85 29.75
CA SER A 2 -48.26 34.15 29.92
C SER A 2 -47.99 33.22 28.74
N ARG A 3 -46.90 33.41 28.06
CA ARG A 3 -46.44 32.45 26.99
C ARG A 3 -45.50 31.47 27.62
N PHE A 4 -45.91 30.20 27.65
CA PHE A 4 -45.06 29.04 27.94
C PHE A 4 -44.19 28.72 26.73
N ILE A 5 -42.88 28.70 26.90
CA ILE A 5 -41.92 28.17 25.93
C ILE A 5 -41.63 26.74 26.36
N VAL A 6 -42.05 25.80 25.53
CA VAL A 6 -41.69 24.38 25.66
C VAL A 6 -40.35 24.17 24.96
N VAL A 7 -39.32 23.87 25.73
CA VAL A 7 -38.02 23.43 25.21
C VAL A 7 -38.07 21.92 25.02
N VAL A 8 -38.14 21.46 23.78
CA VAL A 8 -38.00 20.04 23.43
C VAL A 8 -36.50 19.76 23.33
N GLY A 9 -35.96 19.09 24.35
CA GLY A 9 -34.60 18.58 24.34
C GLY A 9 -34.52 17.34 23.40
N PHE A 10 -33.82 17.45 22.28
CA PHE A 10 -33.43 16.29 21.47
C PHE A 10 -32.24 15.61 22.15
N LEU A 11 -32.49 14.45 22.72
CA LEU A 11 -31.47 13.53 23.20
C LEU A 11 -30.89 12.81 21.97
N VAL A 12 -29.73 13.23 21.48
CA VAL A 12 -28.99 12.50 20.44
C VAL A 12 -28.31 11.32 21.11
N LEU A 13 -28.91 10.15 21.01
CA LEU A 13 -28.26 8.87 21.29
C LEU A 13 -27.22 8.61 20.20
N ALA A 14 -25.97 8.90 20.51
CA ALA A 14 -24.83 8.47 19.68
C ALA A 14 -24.72 6.93 19.78
N THR A 15 -25.35 6.23 18.86
CA THR A 15 -25.09 4.82 18.66
C THR A 15 -23.74 4.68 17.98
N SER A 16 -22.71 4.30 18.73
CA SER A 16 -21.43 3.87 18.23
C SER A 16 -21.64 2.62 17.38
N TRP A 17 -21.66 2.79 16.08
CA TRP A 17 -21.59 1.68 15.15
C TRP A 17 -20.12 1.19 15.13
N GLY A 18 -19.79 0.33 16.10
CA GLY A 18 -18.63 -0.51 16.02
C GLY A 18 -18.82 -1.45 14.84
N SER A 19 -17.99 -1.33 13.82
CA SER A 19 -17.93 -2.33 12.76
C SER A 19 -17.64 -3.68 13.43
N PRO A 20 -18.44 -4.73 13.19
CA PRO A 20 -18.18 -6.03 13.78
C PRO A 20 -16.82 -6.52 13.30
N ALA A 21 -15.91 -6.78 14.25
CA ALA A 21 -14.74 -7.57 13.99
C ALA A 21 -15.22 -8.91 13.41
N TYR A 22 -14.83 -9.21 12.18
CA TYR A 22 -15.17 -10.46 11.52
C TYR A 22 -14.37 -11.58 12.21
N SER A 23 -14.96 -12.17 13.25
CA SER A 23 -14.47 -13.43 13.80
C SER A 23 -14.98 -14.55 12.90
N ALA A 24 -14.06 -15.32 12.30
CA ALA A 24 -14.41 -16.47 11.47
C ALA A 24 -15.39 -17.40 12.22
N PRO A 25 -16.56 -17.72 11.67
CA PRO A 25 -17.47 -18.66 12.30
C PRO A 25 -16.85 -20.06 12.28
N LYS A 26 -16.89 -20.77 13.42
CA LYS A 26 -16.51 -22.18 13.49
C LYS A 26 -17.42 -23.01 12.58
N ALA A 27 -16.83 -23.80 11.69
CA ALA A 27 -17.57 -24.71 10.83
C ALA A 27 -18.25 -25.83 11.64
N ALA A 28 -19.33 -26.36 11.11
CA ALA A 28 -20.15 -27.40 11.75
C ALA A 28 -19.39 -28.72 12.04
N ASN A 29 -18.19 -28.91 11.46
CA ASN A 29 -17.36 -30.12 11.61
C ASN A 29 -16.01 -29.88 12.33
N GLY A 30 -15.89 -28.82 13.14
CA GLY A 30 -14.70 -28.59 13.98
C GLY A 30 -13.48 -27.99 13.24
N VAL A 31 -13.49 -27.90 11.94
CA VAL A 31 -12.45 -27.21 11.15
C VAL A 31 -12.90 -25.76 10.89
N ALA A 32 -12.10 -24.79 11.30
CA ALA A 32 -12.41 -23.39 11.05
C ALA A 32 -12.46 -23.12 9.54
N ALA A 33 -13.48 -22.37 9.09
CA ALA A 33 -13.57 -21.92 7.71
C ALA A 33 -12.41 -20.95 7.41
N LEU A 34 -11.84 -21.02 6.21
CA LEU A 34 -10.80 -20.09 5.74
C LEU A 34 -11.43 -18.85 5.13
N ALA A 35 -10.98 -17.68 5.51
CA ALA A 35 -11.44 -16.41 4.94
C ALA A 35 -10.59 -16.06 3.71
N MET A 36 -11.21 -16.02 2.51
CA MET A 36 -10.59 -15.54 1.29
C MET A 36 -11.11 -14.16 0.96
N SER A 37 -10.25 -13.16 0.90
CA SER A 37 -10.60 -11.83 0.44
C SER A 37 -10.15 -11.60 -1.00
N ILE A 38 -11.08 -11.07 -1.79
CA ILE A 38 -10.84 -10.71 -3.18
C ILE A 38 -10.91 -9.19 -3.29
N THR A 39 -9.88 -8.62 -3.88
CA THR A 39 -9.79 -7.19 -4.15
C THR A 39 -9.44 -7.01 -5.63
N GLN A 40 -10.20 -6.21 -6.33
CA GLN A 40 -9.89 -5.84 -7.72
C GLN A 40 -10.29 -4.39 -7.96
N GLU A 41 -9.66 -3.76 -8.93
CA GLU A 41 -10.09 -2.43 -9.38
C GLU A 41 -11.50 -2.53 -9.94
N ALA A 42 -12.42 -1.78 -9.34
CA ALA A 42 -13.82 -1.87 -9.71
C ALA A 42 -14.07 -1.18 -11.05
N SER A 43 -14.72 -1.86 -11.99
CA SER A 43 -15.58 -1.18 -12.93
C SER A 43 -16.90 -0.85 -12.23
N GLU A 44 -17.44 0.35 -12.40
CA GLU A 44 -18.66 0.82 -11.71
C GLU A 44 -19.87 -0.08 -11.98
N GLU A 45 -19.85 -0.84 -13.07
CA GLU A 45 -20.97 -1.65 -13.57
C GLU A 45 -21.06 -3.06 -12.94
N GLN A 46 -20.01 -3.55 -12.26
CA GLN A 46 -20.03 -4.92 -11.73
C GLN A 46 -20.70 -4.99 -10.37
N ARG A 47 -21.74 -5.84 -10.25
CA ARG A 47 -22.37 -6.14 -8.96
C ARG A 47 -21.47 -7.06 -8.14
N ILE A 48 -21.47 -6.89 -6.81
CA ILE A 48 -20.70 -7.74 -5.89
C ILE A 48 -21.08 -9.23 -6.05
N ALA A 49 -22.36 -9.52 -6.24
CA ALA A 49 -22.83 -10.90 -6.44
C ALA A 49 -22.17 -11.57 -7.65
N ASP A 50 -22.06 -10.84 -8.77
CA ASP A 50 -21.46 -11.36 -10.01
C ASP A 50 -19.96 -11.66 -9.83
N ILE A 51 -19.26 -10.86 -9.01
CA ILE A 51 -17.85 -11.10 -8.68
C ILE A 51 -17.70 -12.33 -7.81
N LEU A 52 -18.52 -12.46 -6.76
CA LEU A 52 -18.50 -13.62 -5.88
C LEU A 52 -18.80 -14.92 -6.65
N GLU A 53 -19.77 -14.89 -7.56
CA GLU A 53 -20.12 -16.02 -8.42
C GLU A 53 -18.95 -16.44 -9.32
N ARG A 54 -18.25 -15.48 -9.95
CA ARG A 54 -17.10 -15.76 -10.83
C ARG A 54 -15.90 -16.34 -10.08
N TYR A 55 -15.70 -15.97 -8.81
CA TYR A 55 -14.62 -16.51 -7.99
C TYR A 55 -15.01 -17.78 -7.21
N ALA A 56 -16.29 -18.16 -7.18
CA ALA A 56 -16.75 -19.37 -6.53
C ALA A 56 -16.01 -20.65 -7.01
N PRO A 57 -15.71 -20.83 -8.29
CA PRO A 57 -14.93 -21.99 -8.75
C PRO A 57 -13.54 -22.07 -8.10
N LEU A 58 -12.85 -20.95 -7.89
CA LEU A 58 -11.56 -20.92 -7.20
C LEU A 58 -11.74 -21.30 -5.73
N ALA A 59 -12.71 -20.70 -5.04
CA ALA A 59 -12.96 -21.01 -3.63
C ALA A 59 -13.31 -22.47 -3.42
N ASN A 60 -14.18 -23.05 -4.26
CA ASN A 60 -14.54 -24.46 -4.19
C ASN A 60 -13.33 -25.38 -4.43
N TYR A 61 -12.48 -25.02 -5.39
CA TYR A 61 -11.25 -25.75 -5.66
C TYR A 61 -10.29 -25.73 -4.48
N LEU A 62 -10.08 -24.54 -3.89
CA LEU A 62 -9.24 -24.38 -2.70
C LEU A 62 -9.84 -25.05 -1.46
N SER A 63 -11.16 -25.03 -1.30
CA SER A 63 -11.84 -25.75 -0.22
C SER A 63 -11.59 -27.26 -0.27
N ALA A 64 -11.69 -27.83 -1.46
CA ALA A 64 -11.41 -29.25 -1.68
C ALA A 64 -9.93 -29.60 -1.41
N ALA A 65 -9.00 -28.71 -1.76
CA ALA A 65 -7.58 -28.89 -1.50
C ALA A 65 -7.23 -28.76 -0.01
N ALA A 66 -7.72 -27.71 0.64
CA ALA A 66 -7.46 -27.42 2.03
C ALA A 66 -8.12 -28.43 3.00
N GLY A 67 -9.24 -29.04 2.59
CA GLY A 67 -10.10 -29.83 3.47
C GLY A 67 -10.89 -28.98 4.46
N ALA A 68 -11.11 -27.71 4.13
CA ALA A 68 -11.85 -26.73 4.91
C ALA A 68 -12.66 -25.81 3.99
N GLU A 69 -13.79 -25.32 4.44
CA GLU A 69 -14.59 -24.37 3.67
C GLU A 69 -13.81 -23.05 3.44
N VAL A 70 -13.71 -22.58 2.20
CA VAL A 70 -13.15 -21.27 1.85
C VAL A 70 -14.30 -20.30 1.60
N LYS A 71 -14.47 -19.31 2.49
CA LYS A 71 -15.50 -18.27 2.40
C LYS A 71 -14.96 -17.05 1.70
N ILE A 72 -15.64 -16.63 0.63
CA ILE A 72 -15.24 -15.47 -0.16
C ILE A 72 -15.80 -14.19 0.49
N GLY A 73 -14.91 -13.21 0.71
CA GLY A 73 -15.24 -11.82 0.90
C GLY A 73 -14.75 -10.98 -0.28
N TYR A 74 -15.45 -9.91 -0.61
CA TYR A 74 -15.05 -8.97 -1.65
C TYR A 74 -14.96 -7.55 -1.11
N SER A 75 -13.92 -6.82 -1.47
CA SER A 75 -13.77 -5.40 -1.15
C SER A 75 -13.50 -4.59 -2.41
N ARG A 76 -14.31 -3.53 -2.59
CA ARG A 76 -14.03 -2.48 -3.60
C ARG A 76 -13.07 -1.42 -3.07
N ASN A 77 -12.90 -1.36 -1.76
CA ASN A 77 -12.09 -0.36 -1.11
C ASN A 77 -10.72 -0.94 -0.78
N MET A 78 -9.72 -0.61 -1.59
CA MET A 78 -8.34 -1.06 -1.41
C MET A 78 -7.74 -0.61 -0.09
N THR A 79 -8.15 0.56 0.44
CA THR A 79 -7.72 1.05 1.75
C THR A 79 -8.22 0.14 2.87
N VAL A 80 -9.47 -0.34 2.79
CA VAL A 80 -10.03 -1.29 3.75
C VAL A 80 -9.29 -2.62 3.67
N GLU A 81 -8.96 -3.08 2.47
CA GLU A 81 -8.23 -4.33 2.28
C GLU A 81 -6.80 -4.24 2.84
N LEU A 82 -6.10 -3.15 2.61
CA LEU A 82 -4.81 -2.88 3.23
C LEU A 82 -4.88 -2.90 4.77
N GLN A 83 -5.99 -2.41 5.34
CA GLN A 83 -6.19 -2.48 6.79
C GLN A 83 -6.43 -3.92 7.28
N ARG A 84 -7.17 -4.73 6.53
CA ARG A 84 -7.38 -6.15 6.84
C ARG A 84 -6.10 -6.96 6.79
N THR A 85 -5.23 -6.70 5.81
CA THR A 85 -3.91 -7.34 5.75
C THR A 85 -3.06 -7.02 6.98
N ARG A 86 -3.10 -5.77 7.46
CA ARG A 86 -2.35 -5.34 8.66
C ARG A 86 -2.78 -6.06 9.94
N THR A 87 -4.02 -6.46 10.03
CA THR A 87 -4.57 -7.18 11.19
C THR A 87 -4.51 -8.69 11.03
N ALA A 88 -3.96 -9.18 9.92
CA ALA A 88 -3.91 -10.61 9.55
C ALA A 88 -5.27 -11.31 9.66
N SER A 89 -6.37 -10.58 9.39
CA SER A 89 -7.75 -11.06 9.52
C SER A 89 -8.26 -11.86 8.33
N VAL A 90 -7.41 -12.10 7.33
CA VAL A 90 -7.71 -12.82 6.09
C VAL A 90 -6.71 -13.97 5.95
N ASP A 91 -7.17 -15.15 5.58
CA ASP A 91 -6.32 -16.33 5.42
C ASP A 91 -5.70 -16.41 4.01
N ILE A 92 -6.52 -16.09 3.01
CA ILE A 92 -6.17 -16.13 1.58
C ILE A 92 -6.49 -14.76 1.00
N LEU A 93 -5.50 -14.13 0.41
CA LEU A 93 -5.64 -12.82 -0.22
C LEU A 93 -5.47 -12.95 -1.73
N VAL A 94 -6.45 -12.47 -2.48
CA VAL A 94 -6.42 -12.38 -3.94
C VAL A 94 -6.55 -10.93 -4.34
N GLY A 95 -5.59 -10.40 -5.09
CA GLY A 95 -5.64 -8.99 -5.45
C GLY A 95 -4.50 -8.51 -6.35
N PRO A 96 -4.51 -7.23 -6.71
CA PRO A 96 -3.47 -6.60 -7.53
C PRO A 96 -2.14 -6.52 -6.77
N ALA A 97 -1.06 -6.34 -7.53
CA ALA A 97 0.30 -6.44 -7.02
C ALA A 97 0.60 -5.56 -5.80
N HIS A 98 0.06 -4.34 -5.73
CA HIS A 98 0.33 -3.43 -4.60
C HIS A 98 -0.34 -3.90 -3.29
N ILE A 99 -1.48 -4.57 -3.38
CA ILE A 99 -2.14 -5.19 -2.22
C ILE A 99 -1.34 -6.40 -1.74
N ILE A 100 -0.94 -7.30 -2.66
CA ILE A 100 -0.08 -8.45 -2.33
C ILE A 100 1.25 -7.97 -1.74
N GLY A 101 1.92 -7.02 -2.40
CA GLY A 101 3.20 -6.47 -1.93
C GLY A 101 3.10 -5.81 -0.55
N SER A 102 2.01 -5.10 -0.26
CA SER A 102 1.77 -4.56 1.08
C SER A 102 1.56 -5.67 2.12
N ALA A 103 0.83 -6.73 1.77
CA ALA A 103 0.53 -7.85 2.67
C ALA A 103 1.78 -8.60 3.15
N LEU A 104 2.83 -8.70 2.32
CA LEU A 104 4.09 -9.37 2.69
C LEU A 104 4.72 -8.81 3.96
N ARG A 105 4.50 -7.56 4.27
CA ARG A 105 5.02 -6.91 5.48
C ARG A 105 4.28 -7.31 6.76
N TYR A 106 3.10 -7.90 6.60
CA TYR A 106 2.21 -8.28 7.69
C TYR A 106 2.08 -9.79 7.84
N GLY A 107 3.09 -10.53 7.35
CA GLY A 107 3.19 -11.96 7.53
C GLY A 107 2.36 -12.76 6.51
N TYR A 108 2.16 -12.24 5.30
CA TYR A 108 1.67 -13.02 4.17
C TYR A 108 2.82 -13.52 3.32
N GLU A 109 2.68 -14.71 2.78
CA GLU A 109 3.61 -15.32 1.82
C GLU A 109 2.98 -15.27 0.44
N PRO A 110 3.67 -14.76 -0.60
CA PRO A 110 3.17 -14.80 -1.97
C PRO A 110 3.15 -16.24 -2.43
N LEU A 111 2.08 -16.64 -3.09
CA LEU A 111 1.93 -18.01 -3.55
C LEU A 111 2.02 -18.13 -5.06
N ALA A 112 1.22 -17.32 -5.76
CA ALA A 112 1.20 -17.34 -7.22
C ALA A 112 0.87 -15.96 -7.79
N THR A 113 1.35 -15.70 -9.01
CA THR A 113 0.89 -14.62 -9.88
C THR A 113 -0.13 -15.16 -10.86
N PHE A 114 -1.03 -14.28 -11.30
CA PHE A 114 -2.04 -14.56 -12.30
C PHE A 114 -1.78 -13.72 -13.56
N SER A 115 -1.74 -14.34 -14.73
CA SER A 115 -1.92 -13.67 -16.03
C SER A 115 -0.96 -12.53 -16.40
N GLY A 116 0.34 -12.73 -16.17
CA GLY A 116 1.35 -11.82 -16.72
C GLY A 116 1.70 -10.63 -15.84
N SER A 117 2.09 -9.55 -16.48
CA SER A 117 2.55 -8.34 -15.80
C SER A 117 1.84 -7.10 -16.34
N GLU A 118 1.77 -6.07 -15.51
CA GLU A 118 1.20 -4.76 -15.83
C GLU A 118 2.26 -3.67 -15.67
N LYS A 119 2.16 -2.66 -16.52
CA LYS A 119 2.88 -1.40 -16.39
C LYS A 119 1.92 -0.26 -16.70
N MET A 120 2.19 0.89 -16.12
CA MET A 120 1.45 2.11 -16.41
C MET A 120 2.25 2.99 -17.36
N VAL A 121 1.54 3.81 -18.12
CA VAL A 121 2.12 4.77 -19.04
C VAL A 121 1.56 6.15 -18.78
N PHE A 122 2.43 7.15 -18.97
CA PHE A 122 2.06 8.55 -18.98
C PHE A 122 1.80 8.99 -20.41
N VAL A 123 0.59 9.39 -20.68
CA VAL A 123 0.11 9.75 -22.03
C VAL A 123 -0.14 11.24 -22.12
N VAL A 124 0.25 11.84 -23.22
CA VAL A 124 -0.01 13.24 -23.58
C VAL A 124 -0.61 13.33 -24.96
N PRO A 125 -1.31 14.43 -25.33
CA PRO A 125 -1.73 14.66 -26.71
C PRO A 125 -0.54 14.68 -27.68
N GLU A 126 -0.73 14.26 -28.92
CA GLU A 126 0.33 14.19 -29.94
C GLU A 126 1.09 15.52 -30.11
N GLU A 127 0.34 16.61 -30.19
CA GLU A 127 0.87 17.97 -30.41
C GLU A 127 1.38 18.64 -29.12
N SER A 128 1.40 17.90 -28.00
CA SER A 128 1.86 18.45 -26.71
C SER A 128 3.37 18.76 -26.74
N ALA A 129 3.76 19.90 -26.20
CA ALA A 129 5.16 20.24 -25.98
C ALA A 129 5.85 19.40 -24.88
N ILE A 130 5.07 18.64 -24.07
CA ILE A 130 5.57 17.78 -22.98
C ILE A 130 6.20 16.54 -23.60
N LYS A 131 7.51 16.37 -23.52
CA LYS A 131 8.26 15.22 -24.07
C LYS A 131 8.73 14.24 -23.00
N SER A 132 8.77 14.68 -21.74
CA SER A 132 9.26 13.92 -20.59
C SER A 132 8.44 14.22 -19.35
N LEU A 133 8.69 13.50 -18.25
CA LEU A 133 8.08 13.84 -16.96
C LEU A 133 8.56 15.19 -16.44
N GLU A 134 9.77 15.58 -16.76
CA GLU A 134 10.38 16.86 -16.36
C GLU A 134 9.60 18.04 -16.99
N ASP A 135 9.18 17.92 -18.25
CA ASP A 135 8.37 18.93 -18.95
C ASP A 135 6.94 19.01 -18.38
N ALA A 136 6.48 17.95 -17.70
CA ALA A 136 5.16 17.90 -17.10
C ALA A 136 5.05 18.70 -15.79
N LYS A 137 6.12 19.30 -15.30
CA LYS A 137 6.10 20.12 -14.08
C LYS A 137 5.12 21.30 -14.23
N GLY A 138 4.27 21.49 -13.22
CA GLY A 138 3.26 22.57 -13.23
C GLY A 138 2.07 22.33 -14.16
N LYS A 139 1.95 21.15 -14.77
CA LYS A 139 0.83 20.76 -15.63
C LYS A 139 -0.29 20.09 -14.82
N ARG A 140 -1.38 19.70 -15.49
CA ARG A 140 -2.54 19.01 -14.90
C ARG A 140 -2.41 17.52 -15.17
N LEU A 141 -2.51 16.70 -14.10
CA LEU A 141 -2.40 15.24 -14.17
C LEU A 141 -3.74 14.57 -13.90
N ALA A 142 -4.11 13.60 -14.73
CA ALA A 142 -5.16 12.62 -14.45
C ALA A 142 -4.54 11.30 -13.96
N LEU A 143 -5.07 10.78 -12.87
CA LEU A 143 -4.80 9.44 -12.35
C LEU A 143 -6.11 8.67 -12.25
N PRO A 144 -6.13 7.35 -12.38
CA PRO A 144 -7.23 6.53 -11.88
C PRO A 144 -7.43 6.71 -10.37
N SER A 145 -8.25 5.86 -9.75
CA SER A 145 -8.49 5.94 -8.30
C SER A 145 -7.17 6.07 -7.52
N SER A 146 -7.19 6.86 -6.45
CA SER A 146 -5.99 7.14 -5.63
C SER A 146 -5.38 5.92 -4.95
N ASP A 147 -6.16 4.86 -4.80
CA ASP A 147 -5.77 3.57 -4.23
C ASP A 147 -5.53 2.48 -5.30
N SER A 148 -5.56 2.84 -6.59
CA SER A 148 -5.28 1.94 -7.71
C SER A 148 -3.79 1.63 -7.86
N LEU A 149 -3.47 0.50 -8.49
CA LEU A 149 -2.09 0.16 -8.86
C LEU A 149 -1.44 1.26 -9.71
N ALA A 150 -2.23 1.90 -10.58
CA ALA A 150 -1.75 3.00 -11.41
C ALA A 150 -1.29 4.22 -10.59
N ALA A 151 -2.05 4.61 -9.58
CA ALA A 151 -1.67 5.70 -8.68
C ALA A 151 -0.40 5.36 -7.88
N TYR A 152 -0.27 4.10 -7.44
CA TYR A 152 0.91 3.60 -6.73
C TYR A 152 2.16 3.62 -7.60
N LEU A 153 2.07 3.10 -8.84
CA LEU A 153 3.20 3.06 -9.75
C LEU A 153 3.60 4.47 -10.21
N ALA A 154 2.63 5.34 -10.50
CA ALA A 154 2.91 6.74 -10.82
C ALA A 154 3.62 7.45 -9.66
N LEU A 155 3.12 7.28 -8.41
CA LEU A 155 3.78 7.82 -7.22
C LEU A 155 5.20 7.27 -7.07
N GLY A 156 5.42 5.98 -7.38
CA GLY A 156 6.73 5.34 -7.37
C GLY A 156 7.71 6.00 -8.33
N GLU A 157 7.30 6.34 -9.56
CA GLU A 157 8.14 7.03 -10.53
C GLU A 157 8.59 8.41 -10.00
N PHE A 158 7.68 9.19 -9.43
CA PHE A 158 8.03 10.51 -8.86
C PHE A 158 8.90 10.39 -7.61
N ASN A 159 8.57 9.46 -6.71
CA ASN A 159 9.36 9.24 -5.49
C ASN A 159 10.79 8.77 -5.79
N SER A 160 10.99 7.97 -6.84
CA SER A 160 12.35 7.52 -7.25
C SER A 160 13.23 8.65 -7.75
N LYS A 161 12.62 9.72 -8.27
CA LYS A 161 13.29 10.95 -8.73
C LYS A 161 13.37 12.04 -7.63
N GLY A 162 12.86 11.78 -6.43
CA GLY A 162 12.79 12.76 -5.33
C GLY A 162 11.72 13.84 -5.54
N PHE A 163 10.79 13.63 -6.46
CA PHE A 163 9.72 14.57 -6.74
C PHE A 163 8.46 14.24 -5.94
N GLN A 164 7.72 15.27 -5.59
CA GLN A 164 6.44 15.16 -4.89
C GLN A 164 5.30 15.30 -5.89
N LEU A 165 4.56 14.24 -6.15
CA LEU A 165 3.48 14.26 -7.14
C LEU A 165 2.53 15.46 -6.97
N LYS A 166 2.08 15.74 -5.73
CA LYS A 166 1.12 16.81 -5.43
C LYS A 166 1.67 18.22 -5.64
N SER A 167 2.96 18.45 -5.39
CA SER A 167 3.60 19.76 -5.59
C SER A 167 4.27 19.89 -6.97
N TYR A 168 4.42 18.76 -7.66
CA TYR A 168 5.00 18.73 -8.99
C TYR A 168 4.03 19.21 -10.07
N PHE A 169 2.79 18.77 -9.97
CA PHE A 169 1.71 19.18 -10.85
C PHE A 169 0.92 20.36 -10.26
N GLN A 170 0.47 21.25 -11.12
CA GLN A 170 -0.46 22.32 -10.73
C GLN A 170 -1.76 21.73 -10.15
N GLN A 171 -2.21 20.62 -10.73
CA GLN A 171 -3.41 19.91 -10.29
C GLN A 171 -3.25 18.42 -10.57
N THR A 172 -3.63 17.59 -9.61
CA THR A 172 -3.80 16.15 -9.77
C THR A 172 -5.26 15.80 -9.53
N ARG A 173 -5.90 15.13 -10.49
CA ARG A 173 -7.28 14.67 -10.38
C ARG A 173 -7.35 13.16 -10.47
N ASN A 174 -8.12 12.56 -9.58
CA ASN A 174 -8.42 11.13 -9.64
C ASN A 174 -9.76 10.91 -10.35
N TYR A 175 -9.79 9.90 -11.21
CA TYR A 175 -10.94 9.47 -11.99
C TYR A 175 -11.32 8.05 -11.63
N SER A 176 -12.55 7.61 -11.96
CA SER A 176 -13.05 6.29 -11.58
C SER A 176 -12.34 5.13 -12.30
N SER A 177 -11.78 5.38 -13.49
CA SER A 177 -11.09 4.36 -14.27
C SER A 177 -10.00 4.93 -15.18
N HIS A 178 -9.19 4.04 -15.79
CA HIS A 178 -8.19 4.38 -16.80
C HIS A 178 -8.81 5.04 -18.03
N ASP A 179 -9.94 4.52 -18.50
CA ASP A 179 -10.64 5.05 -19.68
C ASP A 179 -11.12 6.49 -19.44
N VAL A 180 -11.65 6.77 -18.23
CA VAL A 180 -12.13 8.12 -17.86
C VAL A 180 -10.95 9.10 -17.74
N ALA A 181 -9.80 8.66 -17.20
CA ALA A 181 -8.60 9.48 -17.16
C ALA A 181 -8.09 9.84 -18.57
N LEU A 182 -8.07 8.88 -19.49
CA LEU A 182 -7.70 9.09 -20.90
C LEU A 182 -8.74 9.94 -21.64
N TYR A 183 -10.03 9.76 -21.35
CA TYR A 183 -11.07 10.60 -21.88
C TYR A 183 -10.89 12.08 -21.48
N ALA A 184 -10.58 12.32 -20.20
CA ALA A 184 -10.29 13.66 -19.71
C ALA A 184 -9.08 14.30 -20.42
N LEU A 185 -8.07 13.50 -20.78
CA LEU A 185 -6.94 13.92 -21.61
C LEU A 185 -7.41 14.33 -23.02
N GLY A 186 -8.19 13.49 -23.68
CA GLY A 186 -8.71 13.75 -25.02
C GLY A 186 -9.59 15.00 -25.09
N MET A 187 -10.29 15.33 -24.00
CA MET A 187 -11.11 16.54 -23.87
C MET A 187 -10.30 17.79 -23.46
N GLY A 188 -8.98 17.68 -23.26
CA GLY A 188 -8.15 18.81 -22.83
C GLY A 188 -8.38 19.26 -21.38
N ALA A 189 -9.09 18.45 -20.57
CA ALA A 189 -9.30 18.73 -19.15
C ALA A 189 -8.04 18.58 -18.32
N VAL A 190 -7.08 17.78 -18.79
CA VAL A 190 -5.75 17.55 -18.22
C VAL A 190 -4.70 17.55 -19.32
N ASP A 191 -3.43 17.66 -18.96
CA ASP A 191 -2.32 17.73 -19.89
C ASP A 191 -1.56 16.40 -19.98
N VAL A 192 -1.64 15.59 -18.92
CA VAL A 192 -1.03 14.24 -18.80
C VAL A 192 -2.06 13.30 -18.18
N ALA A 193 -2.16 12.08 -18.68
CA ALA A 193 -2.95 11.02 -18.05
C ALA A 193 -2.09 9.78 -17.78
N VAL A 194 -2.36 9.09 -16.69
CA VAL A 194 -1.77 7.79 -16.38
C VAL A 194 -2.81 6.71 -16.62
N ALA A 195 -2.42 5.67 -17.35
CA ALA A 195 -3.28 4.52 -17.56
C ALA A 195 -2.46 3.22 -17.66
N GLU A 196 -3.12 2.09 -17.49
CA GLU A 196 -2.54 0.78 -17.80
C GLU A 196 -2.19 0.73 -19.30
N TYR A 197 -1.04 0.10 -19.61
CA TYR A 197 -0.47 0.11 -20.97
C TYR A 197 -1.45 -0.35 -22.05
N ARG A 198 -2.16 -1.47 -21.85
CA ARG A 198 -3.09 -2.03 -22.84
C ARG A 198 -4.32 -1.13 -23.05
N VAL A 199 -4.80 -0.49 -21.97
CA VAL A 199 -5.91 0.47 -22.06
C VAL A 199 -5.45 1.70 -22.83
N ALA A 200 -4.25 2.20 -22.54
CA ALA A 200 -3.66 3.32 -23.25
C ALA A 200 -3.40 2.99 -24.74
N GLU A 201 -2.86 1.81 -25.04
CA GLU A 201 -2.63 1.34 -26.41
C GLU A 201 -3.93 1.29 -27.23
N LYS A 202 -5.01 0.74 -26.64
CA LYS A 202 -6.34 0.74 -27.26
C LYS A 202 -6.88 2.15 -27.47
N TRP A 203 -6.67 3.06 -26.54
CA TRP A 203 -7.10 4.45 -26.67
C TRP A 203 -6.28 5.16 -27.77
N LEU A 204 -4.96 5.01 -27.79
CA LEU A 204 -4.03 5.59 -28.77
C LEU A 204 -4.31 5.10 -30.20
N SER A 205 -4.83 3.88 -30.37
CA SER A 205 -5.24 3.39 -31.70
C SER A 205 -6.38 4.19 -32.33
N LYS A 206 -7.11 4.98 -31.54
CA LYS A 206 -8.28 5.77 -31.98
C LYS A 206 -8.12 7.27 -31.75
N ASN A 207 -7.12 7.68 -31.00
CA ASN A 207 -6.90 9.06 -30.60
C ASN A 207 -5.46 9.49 -30.87
N LYS A 208 -5.26 10.77 -31.15
CA LYS A 208 -3.92 11.34 -31.32
C LYS A 208 -3.26 11.60 -29.97
N GLY A 209 -2.26 10.84 -29.66
CA GLY A 209 -1.51 10.96 -28.42
C GLY A 209 -0.23 10.12 -28.46
N ARG A 210 0.62 10.29 -27.47
CA ARG A 210 1.86 9.54 -27.33
C ARG A 210 2.20 9.26 -25.87
N VAL A 211 2.95 8.19 -25.65
CA VAL A 211 3.54 7.85 -24.36
C VAL A 211 4.83 8.64 -24.16
N ILE A 212 5.01 9.24 -22.97
CA ILE A 212 6.22 9.99 -22.61
C ILE A 212 7.04 9.26 -21.54
N GLN A 213 6.43 8.35 -20.77
CA GLN A 213 7.09 7.57 -19.72
C GLN A 213 6.32 6.28 -19.49
N GLU A 214 7.05 5.21 -19.20
CA GLU A 214 6.50 3.94 -18.70
C GLU A 214 6.99 3.71 -17.27
N THR A 215 6.16 3.07 -16.44
CA THR A 215 6.59 2.60 -15.12
C THR A 215 7.28 1.25 -15.22
N LYS A 216 7.91 0.82 -14.13
CA LYS A 216 8.35 -0.57 -14.02
C LYS A 216 7.15 -1.51 -14.16
N SER A 217 7.40 -2.65 -14.82
CA SER A 217 6.43 -3.74 -14.91
C SER A 217 6.38 -4.49 -13.59
N VAL A 218 5.18 -4.83 -13.15
CA VAL A 218 4.90 -5.59 -11.92
C VAL A 218 3.92 -6.72 -12.23
N PRO A 219 3.80 -7.76 -11.40
CA PRO A 219 2.74 -8.76 -11.58
C PRO A 219 1.37 -8.09 -11.66
N SER A 220 0.46 -8.61 -12.50
CA SER A 220 -0.88 -8.01 -12.64
C SER A 220 -1.72 -8.20 -11.38
N SER A 221 -1.87 -9.43 -10.98
CA SER A 221 -2.57 -9.84 -9.76
C SER A 221 -1.96 -11.15 -9.24
N GLY A 222 -2.35 -11.53 -8.03
CA GLY A 222 -1.84 -12.75 -7.44
C GLY A 222 -2.63 -13.20 -6.23
N ILE A 223 -2.09 -14.24 -5.61
CA ILE A 223 -2.62 -14.81 -4.38
C ILE A 223 -1.49 -14.92 -3.35
N ALA A 224 -1.81 -14.54 -2.10
CA ALA A 224 -0.93 -14.70 -0.95
C ALA A 224 -1.65 -15.42 0.19
N LEU A 225 -0.92 -16.15 1.00
CA LEU A 225 -1.42 -16.87 2.16
C LEU A 225 -0.90 -16.24 3.43
N ASN A 226 -1.76 -16.18 4.45
CA ASN A 226 -1.32 -15.79 5.79
C ASN A 226 -0.36 -16.84 6.35
N ALA A 227 0.85 -16.42 6.77
CA ALA A 227 1.89 -17.32 7.29
C ALA A 227 1.50 -17.98 8.62
N THR A 228 0.48 -17.45 9.33
CA THR A 228 -0.05 -18.05 10.56
C THR A 228 -0.96 -19.26 10.34
N LEU A 229 -1.43 -19.47 9.10
CA LEU A 229 -2.15 -20.68 8.73
C LEU A 229 -1.32 -21.93 9.00
N ASP A 230 -2.00 -23.02 9.33
CA ASP A 230 -1.35 -24.33 9.49
C ASP A 230 -0.49 -24.66 8.27
N LYS A 231 0.73 -25.14 8.52
CA LYS A 231 1.72 -25.44 7.46
C LYS A 231 1.22 -26.48 6.46
N ALA A 232 0.50 -27.50 6.94
CA ALA A 232 -0.03 -28.55 6.07
C ALA A 232 -1.16 -28.01 5.18
N VAL A 233 -1.99 -27.10 5.70
CA VAL A 233 -3.04 -26.41 4.92
C VAL A 233 -2.41 -25.52 3.85
N ARG A 234 -1.39 -24.71 4.21
CA ARG A 234 -0.65 -23.88 3.24
C ARG A 234 -0.02 -24.71 2.13
N GLN A 235 0.59 -25.83 2.50
CA GLN A 235 1.21 -26.73 1.50
C GLN A 235 0.18 -27.34 0.55
N LYS A 236 -0.97 -27.80 1.05
CA LYS A 236 -2.05 -28.33 0.20
C LYS A 236 -2.59 -27.30 -0.80
N ILE A 237 -2.79 -26.05 -0.34
CA ILE A 237 -3.21 -24.95 -1.22
C ILE A 237 -2.14 -24.67 -2.27
N ARG A 238 -0.86 -24.64 -1.87
CA ARG A 238 0.29 -24.45 -2.76
C ARG A 238 0.33 -25.52 -3.85
N ASP A 239 0.25 -26.78 -3.46
CA ASP A 239 0.31 -27.90 -4.39
C ASP A 239 -0.88 -27.90 -5.36
N ALA A 240 -2.06 -27.56 -4.86
CA ALA A 240 -3.27 -27.44 -5.69
C ALA A 240 -3.13 -26.36 -6.77
N LEU A 241 -2.51 -25.23 -6.47
CA LEU A 241 -2.35 -24.13 -7.43
C LEU A 241 -1.16 -24.29 -8.36
N LEU A 242 -0.01 -24.79 -7.85
CA LEU A 242 1.24 -24.82 -8.62
C LEU A 242 1.50 -26.18 -9.31
N SER A 243 0.84 -27.24 -8.87
CA SER A 243 0.87 -28.57 -9.50
C SER A 243 -0.56 -29.08 -9.71
N PRO A 244 -1.39 -28.32 -10.43
CA PRO A 244 -2.82 -28.60 -10.49
C PRO A 244 -3.12 -29.91 -11.20
N ASN A 245 -4.14 -30.62 -10.70
CA ASN A 245 -4.76 -31.68 -11.47
C ASN A 245 -5.59 -31.05 -12.61
N PRO A 246 -5.24 -31.27 -13.89
CA PRO A 246 -5.93 -30.61 -15.02
C PRO A 246 -7.43 -30.90 -15.10
N LYS A 247 -7.87 -32.04 -14.53
CA LYS A 247 -9.28 -32.43 -14.52
C LYS A 247 -10.09 -31.75 -13.41
N ARG A 248 -9.43 -31.18 -12.42
CA ARG A 248 -10.08 -30.55 -11.24
C ARG A 248 -9.90 -29.03 -11.20
N MET A 249 -8.82 -28.53 -11.81
CA MET A 249 -8.55 -27.09 -11.85
C MET A 249 -9.55 -26.38 -12.77
N PRO A 250 -10.34 -25.42 -12.28
CA PRO A 250 -11.37 -24.75 -13.06
C PRO A 250 -10.82 -23.59 -13.92
N LEU A 251 -9.65 -23.74 -14.52
CA LEU A 251 -8.95 -22.65 -15.20
C LEU A 251 -9.81 -21.98 -16.29
N ALA A 252 -10.56 -22.77 -17.06
CA ALA A 252 -11.48 -22.23 -18.08
C ALA A 252 -12.56 -21.30 -17.49
N GLN A 253 -13.00 -21.54 -16.27
CA GLN A 253 -13.98 -20.69 -15.58
C GLN A 253 -13.32 -19.44 -14.99
N LEU A 254 -12.04 -19.53 -14.60
CA LEU A 254 -11.29 -18.44 -13.99
C LEU A 254 -10.84 -17.39 -15.00
N THR A 255 -10.89 -17.69 -16.33
CA THR A 255 -10.61 -16.68 -17.36
C THR A 255 -11.57 -15.48 -17.30
N SER A 256 -12.79 -15.69 -16.82
CA SER A 256 -13.78 -14.62 -16.64
C SER A 256 -13.38 -13.58 -15.59
N VAL A 257 -12.44 -13.90 -14.72
CA VAL A 257 -11.86 -12.99 -13.71
C VAL A 257 -10.40 -12.64 -14.02
N GLY A 258 -9.97 -12.86 -15.26
CA GLY A 258 -8.63 -12.53 -15.73
C GLY A 258 -7.54 -13.52 -15.32
N ILE A 259 -7.87 -14.66 -14.71
CA ILE A 259 -6.90 -15.70 -14.37
C ILE A 259 -6.78 -16.66 -15.54
N VAL A 260 -5.82 -16.41 -16.41
CA VAL A 260 -5.56 -17.26 -17.59
C VAL A 260 -4.37 -18.22 -17.39
N GLU A 261 -3.50 -17.89 -16.44
CA GLU A 261 -2.34 -18.66 -16.08
C GLU A 261 -2.03 -18.48 -14.58
N ILE A 262 -1.48 -19.50 -13.95
CA ILE A 262 -1.04 -19.46 -12.56
C ILE A 262 0.43 -19.86 -12.52
N LYS A 263 1.28 -18.94 -12.06
CA LYS A 263 2.73 -19.16 -11.90
C LYS A 263 3.13 -19.00 -10.45
N ALA A 264 4.09 -19.79 -9.99
CA ALA A 264 4.67 -19.59 -8.67
C ALA A 264 5.18 -18.17 -8.51
N ALA A 265 4.91 -17.57 -7.35
CA ALA A 265 5.37 -16.24 -6.99
C ALA A 265 6.37 -16.29 -5.84
N THR A 266 7.30 -15.36 -5.84
CA THR A 266 8.30 -15.13 -4.80
C THR A 266 8.15 -13.74 -4.21
N GLU A 267 8.77 -13.46 -3.08
CA GLU A 267 8.82 -12.10 -2.51
C GLU A 267 9.50 -11.10 -3.45
N ASP A 268 10.47 -11.56 -4.25
CA ASP A 268 11.20 -10.72 -5.21
C ASP A 268 10.30 -10.15 -6.29
N ASP A 269 9.29 -10.90 -6.73
CA ASP A 269 8.31 -10.45 -7.72
C ASP A 269 7.53 -9.21 -7.23
N TYR A 270 7.34 -9.10 -5.92
CA TYR A 270 6.60 -8.00 -5.30
C TYR A 270 7.48 -6.99 -4.56
N ARG A 271 8.81 -7.19 -4.49
CA ARG A 271 9.74 -6.33 -3.74
C ARG A 271 9.61 -4.86 -4.13
N TYR A 272 9.57 -4.57 -5.42
CA TYR A 272 9.43 -3.20 -5.89
C TYR A 272 8.08 -2.61 -5.45
N VAL A 273 6.97 -3.26 -5.79
CA VAL A 273 5.64 -2.72 -5.50
C VAL A 273 5.33 -2.67 -4.00
N SER A 274 5.95 -3.53 -3.20
CA SER A 274 5.83 -3.49 -1.74
C SER A 274 6.40 -2.22 -1.11
N THR A 275 7.21 -1.44 -1.84
CA THR A 275 7.80 -0.17 -1.39
C THR A 275 7.01 1.07 -1.83
N LEU A 276 5.93 0.91 -2.60
CA LEU A 276 5.13 2.00 -3.17
C LEU A 276 3.91 2.36 -2.30
N GLY A 277 3.16 3.35 -2.72
CA GLY A 277 1.86 3.72 -2.19
C GLY A 277 1.92 4.62 -0.95
N TYR A 278 1.37 4.16 0.17
CA TYR A 278 1.35 4.93 1.44
C TYR A 278 2.73 5.13 2.06
N PHE A 279 3.76 4.69 1.36
CA PHE A 279 5.11 4.77 1.84
C PHE A 279 5.64 6.19 1.81
N THR A 280 6.46 6.46 2.78
CA THR A 280 7.34 7.61 2.77
C THR A 280 8.26 7.57 1.54
N PRO A 281 8.73 8.72 1.04
CA PRO A 281 9.68 8.77 -0.07
C PRO A 281 10.89 7.87 0.14
N THR A 282 11.51 7.45 -0.96
CA THR A 282 12.77 6.69 -0.93
C THR A 282 14.01 7.60 -1.00
N VAL A 283 13.78 8.90 -1.17
CA VAL A 283 14.82 9.95 -1.18
C VAL A 283 14.34 11.11 -0.31
N LEU A 284 15.24 11.66 0.48
CA LEU A 284 14.97 12.84 1.31
C LEU A 284 16.17 13.79 1.20
N SER A 285 15.95 14.95 0.56
CA SER A 285 17.01 15.91 0.27
C SER A 285 17.71 16.39 1.55
N GLY A 286 19.05 16.32 1.55
CA GLY A 286 19.86 16.75 2.70
C GLY A 286 19.85 15.80 3.90
N ILE A 287 19.20 14.64 3.79
CA ILE A 287 19.14 13.62 4.85
C ILE A 287 19.60 12.29 4.28
N LYS A 288 20.53 11.64 4.95
CA LYS A 288 21.04 10.35 4.54
C LYS A 288 20.07 9.23 4.99
N ILE A 289 19.56 8.47 4.02
CA ILE A 289 18.80 7.25 4.31
C ILE A 289 19.79 6.12 4.53
N VAL A 290 19.60 5.38 5.64
CA VAL A 290 20.52 4.33 6.10
C VAL A 290 19.77 3.01 6.27
N GLY A 291 20.44 1.89 6.04
CA GLY A 291 19.96 0.53 6.32
C GLY A 291 20.39 0.04 7.70
N ALA A 292 19.89 -1.12 8.10
CA ALA A 292 20.09 -1.64 9.44
C ALA A 292 21.58 -1.87 9.82
N GLU A 293 22.41 -2.38 8.90
CA GLU A 293 23.84 -2.58 9.16
C GLU A 293 24.58 -1.25 9.37
N GLU A 294 24.24 -0.24 8.57
CA GLU A 294 24.84 1.09 8.72
C GLU A 294 24.42 1.73 10.05
N VAL A 295 23.13 1.58 10.43
CA VAL A 295 22.62 2.02 11.74
C VAL A 295 23.38 1.35 12.88
N GLN A 296 23.59 0.03 12.81
CA GLN A 296 24.38 -0.69 13.82
C GLN A 296 25.80 -0.14 13.95
N GLY A 297 26.44 0.15 12.80
CA GLY A 297 27.76 0.77 12.76
C GLY A 297 27.79 2.20 13.31
N LEU A 298 26.75 2.99 13.12
CA LEU A 298 26.62 4.34 13.68
C LEU A 298 26.40 4.27 15.21
N MET A 299 25.49 3.40 15.68
CA MET A 299 25.24 3.22 17.11
C MET A 299 26.48 2.73 17.86
N SER A 300 27.29 1.83 17.28
CA SER A 300 28.56 1.38 17.88
C SER A 300 29.60 2.48 18.04
N LYS A 301 29.48 3.56 17.26
CA LYS A 301 30.30 4.80 17.36
C LYS A 301 29.68 5.83 18.31
N GLY A 302 28.62 5.48 19.02
CA GLY A 302 27.95 6.38 19.96
C GLY A 302 26.93 7.34 19.36
N VAL A 303 26.53 7.18 18.09
CA VAL A 303 25.48 8.01 17.50
C VAL A 303 24.14 7.63 18.11
N PRO A 304 23.40 8.59 18.72
CA PRO A 304 22.14 8.29 19.36
C PRO A 304 21.05 7.92 18.33
N PHE A 305 20.33 6.86 18.67
CA PHE A 305 19.20 6.37 17.89
C PHE A 305 17.91 6.70 18.62
N TYR A 306 17.01 7.41 17.94
CA TYR A 306 15.71 7.82 18.46
C TYR A 306 14.58 7.01 17.83
N ASP A 307 13.90 6.21 18.66
CA ASP A 307 12.66 5.56 18.29
C ASP A 307 11.51 6.55 18.46
N VAL A 308 10.90 6.94 17.33
CA VAL A 308 9.81 7.94 17.30
C VAL A 308 8.42 7.31 17.29
N ARG A 309 8.32 6.01 17.62
CA ARG A 309 7.04 5.33 17.84
C ARG A 309 6.36 5.86 19.11
N ILE A 310 5.16 5.36 19.39
CA ILE A 310 4.48 5.66 20.65
C ILE A 310 5.15 4.92 21.81
N ASP A 311 5.07 5.46 23.01
CA ASP A 311 5.69 4.88 24.21
C ASP A 311 5.28 3.43 24.48
N LYS A 312 4.03 3.07 24.16
CA LYS A 312 3.55 1.70 24.31
C LYS A 312 4.36 0.73 23.45
N GLU A 313 4.55 1.03 22.15
CA GLU A 313 5.32 0.18 21.23
C GLU A 313 6.79 0.10 21.62
N TYR A 314 7.37 1.21 22.08
CA TYR A 314 8.75 1.23 22.57
C TYR A 314 8.91 0.33 23.80
N LYS A 315 8.03 0.44 24.80
CA LYS A 315 8.06 -0.36 26.02
C LYS A 315 7.81 -1.85 25.79
N GLU A 316 6.99 -2.19 24.79
CA GLU A 316 6.75 -3.60 24.44
C GLU A 316 8.00 -4.24 23.83
N LYS A 317 8.65 -3.54 22.91
CA LYS A 317 9.90 -4.00 22.28
C LYS A 317 10.54 -2.89 21.45
N HIS A 318 11.84 -2.68 21.61
CA HIS A 318 12.60 -1.69 20.84
C HIS A 318 14.00 -2.20 20.43
N ILE A 319 14.67 -1.47 19.58
CA ILE A 319 16.05 -1.73 19.16
C ILE A 319 16.95 -1.47 20.35
N LYS A 320 17.81 -2.44 20.69
CA LYS A 320 18.71 -2.34 21.85
C LYS A 320 19.57 -1.08 21.80
N GLY A 321 19.48 -0.27 22.87
CA GLY A 321 20.17 1.01 22.98
C GLY A 321 19.47 2.18 22.31
N ALA A 322 18.24 2.01 21.79
CA ALA A 322 17.43 3.11 21.29
C ALA A 322 16.90 3.98 22.43
N LEU A 323 16.73 5.26 22.18
CA LEU A 323 16.12 6.23 23.08
C LEU A 323 14.69 6.52 22.62
N SER A 324 13.72 6.52 23.54
CA SER A 324 12.35 6.90 23.23
C SER A 324 12.23 8.40 23.00
N LEU A 325 11.73 8.83 21.83
CA LEU A 325 11.41 10.21 21.53
C LEU A 325 10.16 10.25 20.64
N PRO A 326 8.97 10.05 21.20
CA PRO A 326 7.74 9.91 20.45
C PRO A 326 7.41 11.13 19.58
N TYR A 327 7.05 10.87 18.31
CA TYR A 327 6.48 11.86 17.42
C TYR A 327 4.95 11.77 17.46
N VAL A 328 4.27 12.83 17.92
CA VAL A 328 2.81 12.90 17.97
C VAL A 328 2.28 13.43 16.64
N GLU A 329 1.85 12.51 15.79
CA GLU A 329 1.39 12.79 14.42
C GLU A 329 -0.11 13.09 14.41
N LYS A 330 -0.48 14.33 14.09
CA LYS A 330 -1.86 14.80 13.86
C LYS A 330 -2.07 15.26 12.42
N SER A 331 -1.01 15.71 11.75
CA SER A 331 -1.01 16.12 10.35
C SER A 331 -1.16 14.95 9.39
N LYS A 332 -1.50 15.24 8.13
CA LYS A 332 -1.66 14.23 7.08
C LYS A 332 -0.35 13.50 6.80
N LYS A 333 -0.46 12.22 6.43
CA LYS A 333 0.65 11.36 6.01
C LYS A 333 1.02 11.63 4.56
N GLU A 334 1.63 12.77 4.33
CA GLU A 334 2.04 13.23 3.00
C GLU A 334 3.28 14.11 3.07
N ILE A 335 3.96 14.23 1.93
CA ILE A 335 5.05 15.19 1.78
C ILE A 335 4.44 16.61 1.78
N GLY A 336 5.10 17.57 2.42
CA GLY A 336 4.56 18.92 2.57
C GLY A 336 3.44 19.02 3.61
N TYR A 337 3.38 18.05 4.52
CA TYR A 337 2.48 18.07 5.68
C TYR A 337 2.61 19.37 6.49
N ASP A 338 1.53 19.77 7.13
CA ASP A 338 1.52 20.92 8.05
C ASP A 338 2.09 20.51 9.42
N ALA A 339 3.38 20.81 9.61
CA ALA A 339 4.09 20.46 10.83
C ALA A 339 3.54 21.17 12.08
N THR A 340 2.79 22.26 11.94
CA THR A 340 2.21 22.97 13.09
C THR A 340 1.14 22.17 13.82
N GLN A 341 0.58 21.15 13.18
CA GLN A 341 -0.41 20.24 13.77
C GLN A 341 0.23 19.13 14.61
N ASP A 342 1.52 18.87 14.44
CA ASP A 342 2.24 17.78 15.10
C ASP A 342 3.00 18.27 16.33
N GLU A 343 3.41 17.35 17.21
CA GLU A 343 4.22 17.64 18.38
C GLU A 343 5.48 16.77 18.38
N PHE A 344 6.63 17.40 18.53
CA PHE A 344 7.91 16.70 18.59
C PHE A 344 8.91 17.45 19.46
N LYS A 345 9.33 16.83 20.56
CA LYS A 345 10.18 17.47 21.61
C LYS A 345 11.68 17.40 21.31
N LEU A 346 12.08 17.32 20.04
CA LEU A 346 13.49 17.19 19.67
C LEU A 346 14.36 18.35 20.22
N ALA A 347 13.90 19.61 20.06
CA ALA A 347 14.69 20.77 20.50
C ALA A 347 14.81 20.87 22.03
N GLU A 348 13.93 20.23 22.78
CA GLU A 348 14.03 20.12 24.23
C GLU A 348 15.03 19.03 24.65
N THR A 349 15.12 17.94 23.87
CA THR A 349 15.93 16.76 24.14
C THR A 349 17.37 16.94 23.67
N VAL A 350 17.59 17.50 22.47
CA VAL A 350 18.90 17.65 21.87
C VAL A 350 19.20 19.13 21.62
N LYS A 351 20.17 19.70 22.33
CA LYS A 351 20.54 21.13 22.22
C LYS A 351 21.57 21.37 21.11
N ASP A 352 22.49 20.43 20.96
CA ASP A 352 23.57 20.53 19.96
C ASP A 352 23.02 20.27 18.55
N LYS A 353 23.15 21.27 17.65
CA LYS A 353 22.71 21.20 16.26
C LYS A 353 23.68 20.44 15.36
N ASP A 354 24.89 20.19 15.82
CA ASP A 354 25.91 19.42 15.11
C ASP A 354 25.87 17.93 15.50
N ALA A 355 25.08 17.57 16.51
CA ALA A 355 24.87 16.17 16.91
C ALA A 355 24.37 15.33 15.73
N GLN A 356 24.94 14.14 15.61
CA GLN A 356 24.42 13.12 14.70
C GLN A 356 23.18 12.48 15.29
N LEU A 357 22.11 12.34 14.51
CA LEU A 357 20.81 11.83 14.98
C LEU A 357 20.30 10.76 14.03
N ILE A 358 19.86 9.62 14.57
CA ILE A 358 19.19 8.57 13.81
C ILE A 358 17.74 8.54 14.23
N PHE A 359 16.80 8.60 13.28
CA PHE A 359 15.36 8.46 13.52
C PHE A 359 14.80 7.23 12.84
N ALA A 360 13.98 6.46 13.56
CA ALA A 360 13.26 5.32 13.02
C ALA A 360 11.88 5.14 13.64
N CYS A 361 11.04 4.39 12.94
CA CYS A 361 9.73 3.94 13.44
C CYS A 361 9.37 2.56 12.84
N ASN A 362 8.09 2.30 12.54
CA ASN A 362 7.57 1.03 12.03
C ASN A 362 7.78 0.81 10.52
N GLY A 363 8.91 1.29 9.98
CA GLY A 363 9.27 1.05 8.58
C GLY A 363 8.74 2.09 7.60
N GLY A 364 8.84 1.77 6.32
CA GLY A 364 8.59 2.72 5.22
C GLY A 364 7.17 3.30 5.16
N GLU A 365 6.19 2.69 5.81
CA GLU A 365 4.81 3.20 5.91
C GLU A 365 4.60 4.16 7.08
N CYS A 366 5.55 4.22 8.00
CA CYS A 366 5.46 5.07 9.18
C CYS A 366 5.99 6.46 8.88
N TRP A 367 5.09 7.42 8.77
CA TRP A 367 5.44 8.81 8.47
C TRP A 367 6.12 9.55 9.63
N LYS A 368 6.05 9.04 10.85
CA LYS A 368 6.64 9.68 12.03
C LYS A 368 8.15 9.88 11.90
N SER A 369 8.90 8.86 11.47
CA SER A 369 10.35 8.99 11.30
C SER A 369 10.73 9.89 10.13
N TYR A 370 9.96 9.87 9.03
CA TYR A 370 10.10 10.83 7.94
C TYR A 370 9.91 12.26 8.46
N LYS A 371 8.81 12.51 9.14
CA LYS A 371 8.46 13.82 9.69
C LYS A 371 9.46 14.29 10.75
N ALA A 372 9.91 13.41 11.62
CA ALA A 372 10.95 13.69 12.59
C ALA A 372 12.26 14.13 11.92
N SER A 373 12.66 13.44 10.84
CA SER A 373 13.85 13.79 10.08
C SER A 373 13.73 15.15 9.38
N VAL A 374 12.59 15.41 8.74
CA VAL A 374 12.29 16.72 8.11
C VAL A 374 12.24 17.83 9.17
N TRP A 375 11.64 17.57 10.33
CA TRP A 375 11.56 18.51 11.44
C TRP A 375 12.95 18.87 11.97
N ALA A 376 13.81 17.87 12.18
CA ALA A 376 15.18 18.07 12.60
C ALA A 376 15.95 18.96 11.61
N GLN A 377 15.84 18.68 10.31
CA GLN A 377 16.46 19.51 9.28
C GLN A 377 15.96 20.95 9.31
N LYS A 378 14.65 21.18 9.43
CA LYS A 378 14.07 22.53 9.56
C LYS A 378 14.53 23.28 10.81
N LEU A 379 14.83 22.57 11.89
CA LEU A 379 15.38 23.14 13.10
C LEU A 379 16.89 23.39 13.04
N GLY A 380 17.54 23.06 11.91
CA GLY A 380 18.97 23.32 11.67
C GLY A 380 19.93 22.22 12.15
N TYR A 381 19.44 21.02 12.46
CA TYR A 381 20.33 19.87 12.71
C TYR A 381 20.98 19.44 11.39
N ARG A 382 22.33 19.31 11.40
CA ARG A 382 23.13 19.16 10.17
C ARG A 382 23.37 17.70 9.80
N SER A 383 23.33 16.79 10.75
CA SER A 383 23.74 15.39 10.58
C SER A 383 22.59 14.45 10.97
N VAL A 384 21.56 14.40 10.10
CA VAL A 384 20.37 13.57 10.32
C VAL A 384 20.44 12.33 9.44
N TYR A 385 20.27 11.18 10.07
CA TYR A 385 20.14 9.86 9.44
C TYR A 385 18.70 9.37 9.59
N TRP A 386 18.12 8.92 8.50
CA TRP A 386 16.79 8.35 8.51
C TRP A 386 16.84 6.85 8.24
N PHE A 387 16.59 6.05 9.26
CA PHE A 387 16.44 4.61 9.13
C PHE A 387 14.99 4.30 8.69
N ARG A 388 14.78 4.40 7.37
CA ARG A 388 13.46 4.24 6.75
C ARG A 388 12.88 2.85 6.94
N GLY A 389 13.71 1.79 6.88
CA GLY A 389 13.27 0.41 7.10
C GLY A 389 12.82 0.13 8.52
N GLY A 390 13.35 0.87 9.50
CA GLY A 390 12.91 0.89 10.89
C GLY A 390 12.91 -0.46 11.59
N PHE A 391 12.05 -0.58 12.60
CA PHE A 391 11.94 -1.78 13.41
C PHE A 391 11.71 -3.09 12.62
N PRO A 392 10.88 -3.13 11.56
CA PRO A 392 10.69 -4.34 10.75
C PRO A 392 11.97 -4.83 10.06
N GLU A 393 12.76 -3.92 9.45
CA GLU A 393 14.02 -4.28 8.80
C GLU A 393 15.04 -4.80 9.81
N TRP A 394 15.15 -4.14 10.98
CA TRP A 394 16.04 -4.56 12.06
C TRP A 394 15.72 -5.97 12.55
N LYS A 395 14.41 -6.24 12.77
CA LYS A 395 13.91 -7.55 13.17
C LYS A 395 14.18 -8.63 12.13
N ALA A 396 13.94 -8.32 10.84
CA ALA A 396 14.15 -9.26 9.73
C ALA A 396 15.62 -9.70 9.60
N LYS A 397 16.55 -8.83 10.03
CA LYS A 397 18.00 -9.13 10.07
C LYS A 397 18.45 -9.78 11.38
N ASN A 398 17.53 -10.14 12.26
CA ASN A 398 17.81 -10.75 13.57
C ASN A 398 18.80 -9.94 14.44
N LEU A 399 18.77 -8.59 14.31
CA LEU A 399 19.64 -7.71 15.08
C LEU A 399 19.10 -7.52 16.51
N PRO A 400 19.96 -7.11 17.48
CA PRO A 400 19.61 -7.06 18.90
C PRO A 400 18.44 -6.15 19.23
N MET A 401 17.49 -6.64 20.05
CA MET A 401 16.34 -5.92 20.55
C MET A 401 16.20 -6.11 22.05
N GLU A 402 15.53 -5.22 22.73
CA GLU A 402 15.17 -5.28 24.15
C GLU A 402 13.74 -4.78 24.42
#